data_3307be5fcd3ae2003048abfada8e6844
#
_entry.id   3307be5fcd3ae2003048abfada8e6844
#
_cell.length_a   1.000
_cell.length_b   1.000
_cell.length_c   1.000
_cell.angle_alpha   90.00
_cell.angle_beta   90.00
_cell.angle_gamma   90.00
#
_symmetry.space_group_name_H-M   'P 1'
#
loop_
_entity.id
_entity.type
_entity.pdbx_description
1 polymer ?
#
loop_
_entity_poly.entity_id
_entity_poly.type
_entity_poly.pdbx_seq_one_letter_code
_entity_poly.pdbx_strand_id
1 'polypeptide(L)'
;EYKATLNKNAVIGSKGNPNKVKLEFSNNPNKGGEGDRGKTPEDKVIVFTYKLTVNKVDKEKKPLTGAEFSLFKKVKANVDGKDKLELVEVKKILSTNAEGTVFGFTGLDDGTYVLRETKTPDGYNSIEDQTFTISAKHDENSDDPKLTELTGDPASGSVIDFGVIMPENGELSTYVENNKGSVLPSTGGAGRVAIYVIGAILVL
;
A
#
# COMPACT_ATOMS: atom_id res chain seq x y z
N GLU A 1 9.19 -21.99 -17.29
CA GLU A 1 8.95 -20.82 -16.42
C GLU A 1 8.25 -19.75 -17.25
N TYR A 2 7.19 -19.13 -16.69
CA TYR A 2 6.52 -17.99 -17.31
C TYR A 2 6.25 -16.91 -16.28
N LYS A 3 6.12 -15.66 -16.73
CA LYS A 3 5.74 -14.50 -15.90
C LYS A 3 4.34 -14.05 -16.31
N ALA A 4 3.51 -13.75 -15.34
CA ALA A 4 2.18 -13.19 -15.55
C ALA A 4 1.95 -12.03 -14.59
N THR A 5 1.15 -11.06 -15.02
CA THR A 5 0.74 -9.93 -14.20
C THR A 5 -0.76 -10.06 -13.90
N LEU A 6 -1.14 -9.85 -12.65
CA LEU A 6 -2.54 -9.78 -12.28
C LEU A 6 -3.19 -8.58 -12.98
N ASN A 7 -4.36 -8.80 -13.56
CA ASN A 7 -5.12 -7.76 -14.25
C ASN A 7 -6.08 -7.04 -13.28
N LYS A 8 -6.82 -6.06 -13.79
CA LYS A 8 -7.79 -5.26 -13.01
C LYS A 8 -8.95 -6.08 -12.39
N ASN A 9 -9.14 -7.33 -12.81
CA ASN A 9 -10.18 -8.22 -12.28
C ASN A 9 -9.63 -9.14 -11.18
N ALA A 10 -8.40 -8.93 -10.72
CA ALA A 10 -7.82 -9.70 -9.63
C ALA A 10 -8.72 -9.64 -8.39
N VAL A 11 -8.93 -10.80 -7.77
CA VAL A 11 -9.73 -10.93 -6.56
C VAL A 11 -8.91 -10.47 -5.37
N ILE A 12 -9.47 -9.54 -4.58
CA ILE A 12 -8.89 -9.04 -3.34
C ILE A 12 -9.37 -9.93 -2.19
N GLY A 13 -8.48 -10.19 -1.21
CA GLY A 13 -8.81 -10.91 0.01
C GLY A 13 -8.59 -12.42 -0.03
N SER A 14 -9.23 -13.12 0.89
CA SER A 14 -8.90 -14.49 1.25
C SER A 14 -9.13 -15.54 0.16
N LYS A 15 -9.93 -15.25 -0.87
CA LYS A 15 -10.11 -16.15 -2.01
C LYS A 15 -8.88 -16.23 -2.90
N GLY A 16 -8.11 -15.12 -2.97
CA GLY A 16 -6.93 -15.00 -3.82
C GLY A 16 -7.20 -15.28 -5.30
N ASN A 17 -6.12 -15.40 -6.04
CA ASN A 17 -6.10 -15.60 -7.50
C ASN A 17 -5.37 -16.91 -7.79
N PRO A 18 -6.08 -18.05 -7.93
CA PRO A 18 -5.46 -19.34 -8.12
C PRO A 18 -4.91 -19.49 -9.53
N ASN A 19 -3.72 -20.07 -9.62
CA ASN A 19 -3.14 -20.57 -10.84
C ASN A 19 -2.88 -22.07 -10.69
N LYS A 20 -3.32 -22.86 -11.66
CA LYS A 20 -3.28 -24.31 -11.63
C LYS A 20 -2.51 -24.85 -12.82
N VAL A 21 -1.75 -25.90 -12.61
CA VAL A 21 -1.01 -26.61 -13.65
C VAL A 21 -1.25 -28.12 -13.52
N LYS A 22 -1.38 -28.79 -14.65
CA LYS A 22 -1.35 -30.25 -14.77
C LYS A 22 -0.65 -30.62 -16.07
N LEU A 23 -0.13 -31.82 -16.11
CA LEU A 23 0.41 -32.39 -17.33
C LEU A 23 -0.60 -33.42 -17.89
N GLU A 24 -0.92 -33.29 -19.18
CA GLU A 24 -1.61 -34.30 -19.95
C GLU A 24 -0.61 -35.00 -20.88
N PHE A 25 -0.56 -36.30 -20.85
CA PHE A 25 0.40 -37.10 -21.62
C PHE A 25 -0.28 -38.32 -22.29
N SER A 26 0.27 -38.78 -23.40
CA SER A 26 -0.19 -40.01 -24.01
C SER A 26 0.30 -41.19 -23.18
N ASN A 27 -0.60 -42.09 -22.77
CA ASN A 27 -0.29 -43.30 -22.03
C ASN A 27 -0.42 -44.57 -22.88
N ASN A 28 -0.80 -44.43 -24.16
CA ASN A 28 -0.84 -45.53 -25.11
C ASN A 28 -0.36 -45.09 -26.49
N PRO A 29 0.95 -45.03 -26.74
CA PRO A 29 1.52 -44.54 -28.00
C PRO A 29 1.25 -45.46 -29.20
N ASN A 30 0.81 -46.71 -28.95
CA ASN A 30 0.56 -47.68 -30.01
C ASN A 30 -0.90 -47.65 -30.52
N LYS A 31 -1.78 -46.84 -29.92
CA LYS A 31 -3.15 -46.70 -30.36
C LYS A 31 -3.24 -45.54 -31.37
N GLY A 32 -3.65 -45.85 -32.61
CA GLY A 32 -3.85 -44.81 -33.64
C GLY A 32 -4.95 -43.80 -33.24
N GLY A 33 -4.88 -42.58 -33.81
CA GLY A 33 -5.77 -41.49 -33.51
C GLY A 33 -5.35 -40.68 -32.29
N GLU A 34 -6.30 -40.12 -31.53
CA GLU A 34 -5.99 -39.30 -30.36
C GLU A 34 -5.45 -40.08 -29.14
N GLY A 35 -5.44 -41.44 -29.19
CA GLY A 35 -4.90 -42.28 -28.16
C GLY A 35 -5.55 -42.12 -26.78
N ASP A 36 -5.11 -42.95 -25.81
CA ASP A 36 -5.50 -42.72 -24.42
C ASP A 36 -4.56 -41.70 -23.78
N ARG A 37 -5.11 -40.79 -22.94
CA ARG A 37 -4.36 -39.77 -22.24
C ARG A 37 -4.40 -39.99 -20.74
N GLY A 38 -3.24 -39.91 -20.11
CA GLY A 38 -3.11 -39.78 -18.66
C GLY A 38 -3.01 -38.31 -18.26
N LYS A 39 -3.37 -37.99 -17.02
CA LYS A 39 -3.24 -36.67 -16.42
C LYS A 39 -2.54 -36.78 -15.07
N THR A 40 -1.64 -35.87 -14.77
CA THR A 40 -1.14 -35.70 -13.40
C THR A 40 -2.20 -35.07 -12.51
N PRO A 41 -2.09 -35.20 -11.18
CA PRO A 41 -2.80 -34.31 -10.28
C PRO A 41 -2.54 -32.85 -10.63
N GLU A 42 -3.49 -31.97 -10.29
CA GLU A 42 -3.29 -30.52 -10.40
C GLU A 42 -2.36 -30.04 -9.29
N ASP A 43 -1.38 -29.20 -9.64
CA ASP A 43 -0.65 -28.38 -8.70
C ASP A 43 -1.20 -26.96 -8.74
N LYS A 44 -1.31 -26.30 -7.57
CA LYS A 44 -2.00 -25.03 -7.43
C LYS A 44 -1.16 -24.06 -6.61
N VAL A 45 -1.01 -22.82 -7.12
CA VAL A 45 -0.49 -21.68 -6.38
C VAL A 45 -1.55 -20.58 -6.34
N ILE A 46 -1.60 -19.81 -5.26
CA ILE A 46 -2.56 -18.73 -5.09
C ILE A 46 -1.79 -17.45 -4.84
N VAL A 47 -2.12 -16.40 -5.60
CA VAL A 47 -1.60 -15.05 -5.39
C VAL A 47 -2.67 -14.22 -4.70
N PHE A 48 -2.33 -13.62 -3.57
CA PHE A 48 -3.22 -12.75 -2.80
C PHE A 48 -2.93 -11.29 -3.07
N THR A 49 -3.96 -10.47 -3.02
CA THR A 49 -3.84 -9.01 -3.11
C THR A 49 -4.74 -8.36 -2.08
N TYR A 50 -4.35 -7.15 -1.67
CA TYR A 50 -5.00 -6.41 -0.59
C TYR A 50 -5.46 -5.04 -1.07
N LYS A 51 -6.28 -4.39 -0.24
CA LYS A 51 -6.78 -3.04 -0.42
C LYS A 51 -6.50 -2.22 0.82
N LEU A 52 -6.04 -0.99 0.61
CA LEU A 52 -5.94 0.03 1.64
C LEU A 52 -7.01 1.08 1.39
N THR A 53 -7.83 1.35 2.41
CA THR A 53 -8.79 2.44 2.44
C THR A 53 -8.30 3.51 3.40
N VAL A 54 -8.06 4.72 2.90
CA VAL A 54 -7.61 5.89 3.68
C VAL A 54 -8.80 6.80 3.90
N ASN A 55 -9.17 6.99 5.16
CA ASN A 55 -10.20 7.93 5.59
C ASN A 55 -9.53 9.22 6.04
N LYS A 56 -9.77 10.31 5.31
CA LYS A 56 -9.22 11.61 5.64
C LYS A 56 -10.11 12.31 6.65
N VAL A 57 -9.53 12.69 7.80
CA VAL A 57 -10.26 13.27 8.93
C VAL A 57 -9.55 14.47 9.53
N ASP A 58 -10.30 15.28 10.27
CA ASP A 58 -9.79 16.32 11.17
C ASP A 58 -9.52 15.75 12.58
N LYS A 59 -9.10 16.61 13.49
CA LYS A 59 -8.80 16.27 14.90
C LYS A 59 -10.01 15.69 15.64
N GLU A 60 -11.21 16.09 15.28
CA GLU A 60 -12.48 15.58 15.85
C GLU A 60 -12.95 14.29 15.16
N LYS A 61 -12.09 13.67 14.30
CA LYS A 61 -12.41 12.50 13.48
C LYS A 61 -13.56 12.72 12.48
N LYS A 62 -13.86 13.97 12.12
CA LYS A 62 -14.83 14.31 11.08
C LYS A 62 -14.18 14.20 9.70
N PRO A 63 -14.92 13.72 8.68
CA PRO A 63 -14.42 13.66 7.32
C PRO A 63 -13.91 15.01 6.81
N LEU A 64 -12.72 15.03 6.21
CA LEU A 64 -12.05 16.22 5.72
C LEU A 64 -11.83 16.15 4.22
N THR A 65 -12.34 17.14 3.50
CA THR A 65 -12.24 17.23 2.03
C THR A 65 -11.00 17.98 1.58
N GLY A 66 -10.62 17.83 0.30
CA GLY A 66 -9.58 18.64 -0.35
C GLY A 66 -8.18 18.04 -0.32
N ALA A 67 -7.99 16.89 0.32
CA ALA A 67 -6.72 16.15 0.27
C ALA A 67 -6.54 15.40 -1.06
N GLU A 68 -5.27 15.12 -1.40
CA GLU A 68 -4.89 14.13 -2.41
C GLU A 68 -3.74 13.28 -1.85
N PHE A 69 -3.70 12.01 -2.27
CA PHE A 69 -2.69 11.05 -1.82
C PHE A 69 -2.04 10.31 -2.98
N SER A 70 -0.76 9.98 -2.82
CA SER A 70 -0.06 8.95 -3.60
C SER A 70 0.49 7.88 -2.65
N LEU A 71 0.49 6.64 -3.10
CA LEU A 71 1.05 5.51 -2.37
C LEU A 71 2.28 4.99 -3.08
N PHE A 72 3.36 4.77 -2.32
CA PHE A 72 4.61 4.22 -2.82
C PHE A 72 4.94 2.93 -2.08
N LYS A 73 5.52 1.96 -2.77
CA LYS A 73 6.12 0.77 -2.16
C LYS A 73 7.62 0.94 -2.05
N LYS A 74 8.20 0.60 -0.90
CA LYS A 74 9.65 0.48 -0.74
C LYS A 74 10.10 -0.84 -1.34
N VAL A 75 10.90 -0.78 -2.39
CA VAL A 75 11.47 -1.96 -3.05
C VAL A 75 12.99 -1.97 -2.93
N LYS A 76 13.58 -3.15 -2.84
CA LYS A 76 15.02 -3.29 -2.95
C LYS A 76 15.39 -3.30 -4.43
N ALA A 77 16.16 -2.33 -4.86
CA ALA A 77 16.77 -2.29 -6.18
C ALA A 77 18.27 -2.54 -6.05
N ASN A 78 18.82 -3.36 -6.92
CA ASN A 78 20.27 -3.51 -7.01
C ASN A 78 20.80 -2.48 -8.00
N VAL A 79 21.49 -1.46 -7.48
CA VAL A 79 22.12 -0.40 -8.28
C VAL A 79 23.63 -0.52 -8.09
N ASP A 80 24.34 -0.78 -9.17
CA ASP A 80 25.81 -0.95 -9.18
C ASP A 80 26.34 -1.95 -8.15
N GLY A 81 25.63 -3.09 -7.99
CA GLY A 81 26.01 -4.16 -7.06
C GLY A 81 25.71 -3.86 -5.59
N LYS A 82 25.00 -2.76 -5.29
CA LYS A 82 24.56 -2.40 -3.94
C LYS A 82 23.04 -2.40 -3.83
N ASP A 83 22.53 -2.99 -2.77
CA ASP A 83 21.12 -2.94 -2.45
C ASP A 83 20.74 -1.52 -2.00
N LYS A 84 19.84 -0.88 -2.73
CA LYS A 84 19.28 0.42 -2.41
C LYS A 84 17.76 0.28 -2.26
N LEU A 85 17.19 0.98 -1.28
CA LEU A 85 15.74 1.09 -1.16
C LEU A 85 15.25 2.22 -2.08
N GLU A 86 14.33 1.90 -2.96
CA GLU A 86 13.68 2.84 -3.85
C GLU A 86 12.18 2.90 -3.56
N LEU A 87 11.58 4.08 -3.79
CA LEU A 87 10.15 4.29 -3.73
C LEU A 87 9.57 4.15 -5.14
N VAL A 88 8.72 3.14 -5.33
CA VAL A 88 8.00 2.94 -6.58
C VAL A 88 6.54 3.31 -6.35
N GLU A 89 6.02 4.26 -7.13
CA GLU A 89 4.61 4.65 -7.04
C GLU A 89 3.73 3.47 -7.45
N VAL A 90 2.85 3.05 -6.53
CA VAL A 90 1.94 1.93 -6.74
C VAL A 90 0.70 2.42 -7.47
N LYS A 91 0.08 3.46 -6.93
CA LYS A 91 -1.13 4.06 -7.49
C LYS A 91 -1.37 5.44 -6.90
N LYS A 92 -1.77 6.38 -7.75
CA LYS A 92 -2.32 7.67 -7.34
C LYS A 92 -3.83 7.63 -7.49
N ILE A 93 -4.56 7.93 -6.41
CA ILE A 93 -6.01 8.07 -6.41
C ILE A 93 -6.35 9.42 -5.78
N LEU A 94 -7.31 10.13 -6.36
CA LEU A 94 -7.80 11.40 -5.80
C LEU A 94 -8.83 11.14 -4.71
N SER A 95 -9.84 10.34 -5.01
CA SER A 95 -10.87 9.94 -4.07
C SER A 95 -11.65 8.73 -4.60
N THR A 96 -12.30 8.00 -3.69
CA THR A 96 -13.21 6.90 -4.01
C THR A 96 -14.66 7.21 -3.64
N ASN A 97 -14.93 8.29 -2.92
CA ASN A 97 -16.29 8.75 -2.61
C ASN A 97 -16.56 10.13 -3.22
N ALA A 98 -17.84 10.51 -3.30
CA ALA A 98 -18.27 11.77 -3.91
C ALA A 98 -17.79 13.00 -3.13
N GLU A 99 -17.65 12.87 -1.80
CA GLU A 99 -17.24 13.95 -0.90
C GLU A 99 -15.72 14.18 -0.93
N GLY A 100 -14.93 13.30 -1.54
CA GLY A 100 -13.47 13.45 -1.58
C GLY A 100 -12.78 13.27 -0.22
N THR A 101 -13.30 12.36 0.61
CA THR A 101 -12.79 12.11 1.96
C THR A 101 -12.25 10.69 2.17
N VAL A 102 -12.52 9.78 1.22
CA VAL A 102 -12.07 8.39 1.25
C VAL A 102 -11.27 8.07 -0.01
N PHE A 103 -10.11 7.44 0.17
CA PHE A 103 -9.19 7.10 -0.91
C PHE A 103 -8.87 5.60 -0.85
N GLY A 104 -8.99 4.90 -1.98
CA GLY A 104 -8.78 3.47 -2.07
C GLY A 104 -7.57 3.12 -2.93
N PHE A 105 -6.70 2.25 -2.42
CA PHE A 105 -5.57 1.68 -3.14
C PHE A 105 -5.74 0.17 -3.21
N THR A 106 -5.69 -0.42 -4.40
CA THR A 106 -5.96 -1.84 -4.63
C THR A 106 -4.80 -2.54 -5.31
N GLY A 107 -4.75 -3.87 -5.22
CA GLY A 107 -3.68 -4.67 -5.83
C GLY A 107 -2.38 -4.60 -5.03
N LEU A 108 -2.48 -4.39 -3.72
CA LEU A 108 -1.34 -4.38 -2.81
C LEU A 108 -0.96 -5.81 -2.43
N ASP A 109 0.30 -6.00 -2.09
CA ASP A 109 0.85 -7.20 -1.45
C ASP A 109 1.43 -6.83 -0.08
N ASP A 110 2.03 -7.76 0.61
CA ASP A 110 2.79 -7.49 1.83
C ASP A 110 4.06 -6.68 1.52
N GLY A 111 4.49 -5.88 2.49
CA GLY A 111 5.69 -5.05 2.39
C GLY A 111 5.54 -3.67 3.00
N THR A 112 6.58 -2.86 2.87
CA THR A 112 6.62 -1.51 3.44
C THR A 112 6.19 -0.48 2.42
N TYR A 113 5.29 0.40 2.83
CA TYR A 113 4.68 1.44 2.02
C TYR A 113 4.92 2.83 2.61
N VAL A 114 4.80 3.83 1.76
CA VAL A 114 4.81 5.24 2.12
C VAL A 114 3.58 5.90 1.52
N LEU A 115 2.70 6.39 2.36
CA LEU A 115 1.56 7.22 1.97
C LEU A 115 1.99 8.68 2.05
N ARG A 116 1.88 9.38 0.94
CA ARG A 116 2.20 10.81 0.82
C ARG A 116 0.96 11.62 0.55
N GLU A 117 0.72 12.64 1.38
CA GLU A 117 -0.26 13.67 1.07
C GLU A 117 0.31 14.62 0.00
N THR A 118 -0.21 14.54 -1.22
CA THR A 118 0.26 15.34 -2.35
C THR A 118 -0.45 16.69 -2.46
N LYS A 119 -1.60 16.80 -1.80
CA LYS A 119 -2.33 18.05 -1.62
C LYS A 119 -2.94 18.08 -0.23
N THR A 120 -2.68 19.14 0.50
CA THR A 120 -3.21 19.38 1.84
C THR A 120 -4.55 20.12 1.76
N PRO A 121 -5.54 19.75 2.57
CA PRO A 121 -6.79 20.50 2.69
C PRO A 121 -6.57 21.97 3.08
N ASP A 122 -7.38 22.88 2.53
CA ASP A 122 -7.26 24.30 2.80
C ASP A 122 -7.44 24.62 4.30
N GLY A 123 -6.51 25.39 4.85
CA GLY A 123 -6.52 25.80 6.26
C GLY A 123 -6.02 24.73 7.25
N TYR A 124 -5.42 23.65 6.76
CA TYR A 124 -4.78 22.62 7.55
C TYR A 124 -3.26 22.59 7.30
N ASN A 125 -2.53 22.04 8.25
CA ASN A 125 -1.09 21.80 8.11
C ASN A 125 -0.86 20.52 7.31
N SER A 126 0.16 20.52 6.44
CA SER A 126 0.61 19.30 5.76
C SER A 126 1.16 18.29 6.77
N ILE A 127 1.06 17.01 6.41
CA ILE A 127 1.68 15.92 7.15
C ILE A 127 2.92 15.42 6.41
N GLU A 128 3.87 14.89 7.16
CA GLU A 128 5.02 14.19 6.62
C GLU A 128 4.60 12.87 5.95
N ASP A 129 5.51 12.30 5.17
CA ASP A 129 5.32 10.97 4.57
C ASP A 129 5.04 9.92 5.65
N GLN A 130 3.95 9.19 5.52
CA GLN A 130 3.53 8.18 6.47
C GLN A 130 4.01 6.80 6.05
N THR A 131 4.99 6.26 6.77
CA THR A 131 5.50 4.90 6.51
C THR A 131 4.75 3.87 7.35
N PHE A 132 4.36 2.75 6.74
CA PHE A 132 3.72 1.62 7.39
C PHE A 132 4.08 0.31 6.68
N THR A 133 3.86 -0.82 7.36
CA THR A 133 4.08 -2.16 6.80
C THR A 133 2.76 -2.92 6.75
N ILE A 134 2.46 -3.50 5.61
CA ILE A 134 1.39 -4.48 5.44
C ILE A 134 2.03 -5.85 5.64
N SER A 135 1.47 -6.65 6.55
CA SER A 135 1.88 -8.03 6.78
C SER A 135 0.68 -8.96 6.64
N ALA A 136 0.90 -10.09 5.99
CA ALA A 136 -0.14 -11.08 5.72
C ALA A 136 0.35 -12.48 6.09
N LYS A 137 -0.52 -13.29 6.71
CA LYS A 137 -0.28 -14.72 6.93
C LYS A 137 -1.34 -15.54 6.22
N HIS A 138 -0.92 -16.69 5.74
CA HIS A 138 -1.76 -17.61 4.99
C HIS A 138 -1.68 -19.00 5.61
N ASP A 139 -2.72 -19.80 5.41
CA ASP A 139 -2.72 -21.21 5.78
C ASP A 139 -1.97 -22.01 4.70
N GLU A 140 -0.64 -22.05 4.83
CA GLU A 140 0.25 -22.68 3.85
C GLU A 140 0.16 -24.22 3.84
N ASN A 141 -0.42 -24.83 4.87
CA ASN A 141 -0.55 -26.29 4.99
C ASN A 141 -1.88 -26.82 4.45
N SER A 142 -2.73 -25.95 3.94
CA SER A 142 -4.04 -26.29 3.37
C SER A 142 -3.93 -26.57 1.87
N ASP A 143 -4.69 -27.53 1.37
CA ASP A 143 -4.90 -27.73 -0.07
C ASP A 143 -5.59 -26.53 -0.74
N ASP A 144 -6.19 -25.65 0.06
CA ASP A 144 -6.82 -24.40 -0.35
C ASP A 144 -6.40 -23.24 0.56
N PRO A 145 -5.12 -22.77 0.44
CA PRO A 145 -4.58 -21.70 1.26
C PRO A 145 -5.48 -20.46 1.28
N LYS A 146 -5.66 -19.89 2.45
CA LYS A 146 -6.46 -18.67 2.67
C LYS A 146 -5.68 -17.67 3.49
N LEU A 147 -6.01 -16.41 3.34
CA LEU A 147 -5.52 -15.35 4.19
C LEU A 147 -6.12 -15.53 5.60
N THR A 148 -5.25 -15.70 6.61
CA THR A 148 -5.63 -15.92 8.01
C THR A 148 -5.41 -14.68 8.87
N GLU A 149 -4.43 -13.86 8.53
CA GLU A 149 -4.12 -12.63 9.24
C GLU A 149 -3.69 -11.54 8.26
N LEU A 150 -4.13 -10.33 8.51
CA LEU A 150 -3.72 -9.14 7.77
C LEU A 150 -3.51 -8.01 8.79
N THR A 151 -2.35 -7.37 8.77
CA THR A 151 -2.05 -6.25 9.68
C THR A 151 -1.48 -5.06 8.92
N GLY A 152 -1.67 -3.87 9.51
CA GLY A 152 -1.05 -2.64 9.07
C GLY A 152 -0.32 -2.02 10.26
N ASP A 153 1.01 -1.98 10.19
CA ASP A 153 1.87 -1.52 11.29
C ASP A 153 2.50 -0.17 10.93
N PRO A 154 2.04 0.95 11.54
CA PRO A 154 2.61 2.26 11.28
C PRO A 154 4.00 2.40 11.90
N ALA A 155 4.89 3.11 11.21
CA ALA A 155 6.20 3.45 11.76
C ALA A 155 6.05 4.41 12.96
N SER A 156 7.03 4.41 13.84
CA SER A 156 7.07 5.32 14.98
C SER A 156 6.97 6.78 14.54
N GLY A 157 6.13 7.56 15.23
CA GLY A 157 5.88 8.97 14.90
C GLY A 157 4.87 9.20 13.76
N SER A 158 4.29 8.14 13.23
CA SER A 158 3.23 8.23 12.22
C SER A 158 1.94 8.79 12.80
N VAL A 159 1.20 9.56 12.00
CA VAL A 159 -0.17 10.03 12.31
C VAL A 159 -1.24 9.16 11.65
N ILE A 160 -0.82 8.06 11.04
CA ILE A 160 -1.72 7.06 10.47
C ILE A 160 -2.20 6.11 11.57
N ASP A 161 -3.49 5.85 11.61
CA ASP A 161 -4.11 4.94 12.58
C ASP A 161 -4.91 3.88 11.83
N PHE A 162 -4.50 2.61 12.00
CA PHE A 162 -5.22 1.49 11.41
C PHE A 162 -6.40 1.12 12.30
N GLY A 163 -7.60 1.33 11.76
CA GLY A 163 -8.86 0.96 12.40
C GLY A 163 -9.22 -0.51 12.17
N VAL A 164 -10.40 -0.72 11.58
CA VAL A 164 -10.89 -2.07 11.30
C VAL A 164 -10.09 -2.70 10.16
N ILE A 165 -9.58 -3.91 10.42
CA ILE A 165 -8.94 -4.77 9.43
C ILE A 165 -9.85 -5.97 9.21
N MET A 166 -10.17 -6.26 7.96
CA MET A 166 -11.04 -7.38 7.56
C MET A 166 -10.24 -8.36 6.69
N PRO A 167 -9.56 -9.35 7.28
CA PRO A 167 -8.71 -10.30 6.53
C PRO A 167 -9.47 -11.02 5.43
N GLU A 168 -10.73 -11.41 5.67
CA GLU A 168 -11.56 -12.12 4.68
C GLU A 168 -11.71 -11.31 3.38
N ASN A 169 -11.84 -9.99 3.50
CA ASN A 169 -11.99 -9.08 2.38
C ASN A 169 -10.62 -8.57 1.86
N GLY A 170 -9.52 -8.87 2.57
CA GLY A 170 -8.18 -8.34 2.27
C GLY A 170 -8.11 -6.82 2.40
N GLU A 171 -8.92 -6.24 3.30
CA GLU A 171 -9.06 -4.79 3.44
C GLU A 171 -8.46 -4.29 4.75
N LEU A 172 -7.56 -3.29 4.60
CA LEU A 172 -7.06 -2.47 5.69
C LEU A 172 -7.74 -1.11 5.60
N SER A 173 -8.28 -0.62 6.70
CA SER A 173 -8.84 0.73 6.81
C SER A 173 -8.01 1.56 7.76
N THR A 174 -7.69 2.78 7.35
CA THR A 174 -6.88 3.70 8.16
C THR A 174 -7.46 5.09 8.16
N TYR A 175 -7.16 5.84 9.23
CA TYR A 175 -7.47 7.25 9.39
C TYR A 175 -6.19 8.08 9.28
N VAL A 176 -6.26 9.16 8.52
CA VAL A 176 -5.17 10.13 8.39
C VAL A 176 -5.68 11.50 8.80
N GLU A 177 -5.14 12.00 9.90
CA GLU A 177 -5.56 13.23 10.52
C GLU A 177 -4.71 14.41 10.07
N ASN A 178 -5.33 15.55 9.74
CA ASN A 178 -4.65 16.84 9.66
C ASN A 178 -5.16 17.78 10.73
N ASN A 179 -4.23 18.52 11.30
CA ASN A 179 -4.51 19.50 12.35
C ASN A 179 -4.61 20.92 11.77
N LYS A 180 -5.61 21.67 12.23
CA LYS A 180 -5.60 23.12 12.09
C LYS A 180 -4.60 23.68 13.10
N GLY A 181 -3.60 24.40 12.64
CA GLY A 181 -2.70 25.13 13.50
C GLY A 181 -2.36 26.46 12.84
N SER A 182 -2.07 27.50 13.63
CA SER A 182 -1.33 28.60 13.09
C SER A 182 0.03 28.03 12.64
N VAL A 183 0.21 27.86 11.34
CA VAL A 183 1.56 27.75 10.82
C VAL A 183 2.25 28.99 11.36
N LEU A 184 3.18 28.82 12.31
CA LEU A 184 4.11 29.89 12.59
C LEU A 184 4.68 30.24 11.23
N PRO A 185 4.52 31.50 10.75
CA PRO A 185 5.04 31.85 9.46
C PRO A 185 6.47 31.38 9.46
N SER A 186 6.87 30.58 8.46
CA SER A 186 8.28 30.26 8.28
C SER A 186 8.97 31.60 8.20
N THR A 187 9.56 32.04 9.31
CA THR A 187 10.28 33.30 9.41
C THR A 187 11.61 33.17 8.67
N GLY A 188 11.58 32.64 7.46
CA GLY A 188 12.66 32.62 6.49
C GLY A 188 12.79 33.96 5.76
N GLY A 189 12.00 34.97 6.14
CA GLY A 189 12.14 36.31 5.60
C GLY A 189 13.22 37.13 6.31
N ALA A 190 13.42 38.37 5.83
CA ALA A 190 14.42 39.34 6.31
C ALA A 190 14.50 39.51 7.84
N GLY A 191 13.46 39.18 8.59
CA GLY A 191 13.45 39.20 10.06
C GLY A 191 14.45 38.25 10.73
N ARG A 192 14.78 37.12 10.15
CA ARG A 192 15.82 36.20 10.67
C ARG A 192 17.20 36.83 10.62
N VAL A 193 17.52 37.49 9.50
CA VAL A 193 18.78 38.17 9.31
C VAL A 193 18.91 39.33 10.30
N ALA A 194 17.82 40.08 10.51
CA ALA A 194 17.80 41.20 11.49
C ALA A 194 18.04 40.70 12.93
N ILE A 195 17.45 39.57 13.36
CA ILE A 195 17.65 39.01 14.70
C ILE A 195 19.10 38.54 14.89
N TYR A 196 19.71 37.91 13.90
CA TYR A 196 21.08 37.44 13.97
C TYR A 196 22.09 38.63 13.99
N VAL A 197 21.82 39.69 13.22
CA VAL A 197 22.63 40.89 13.20
C VAL A 197 22.56 41.64 14.53
N ILE A 198 21.38 41.79 15.11
CA ILE A 198 21.19 42.44 16.43
C ILE A 198 21.82 41.57 17.53
N GLY A 199 21.69 40.24 17.48
CA GLY A 199 22.34 39.32 18.42
C GLY A 199 23.87 39.40 18.38
N ALA A 200 24.44 39.51 17.19
CA ALA A 200 25.90 39.64 17.01
C ALA A 200 26.46 40.97 17.54
N ILE A 201 25.70 42.05 17.49
CA ILE A 201 26.08 43.34 18.02
C ILE A 201 26.01 43.40 19.56
N LEU A 202 25.13 42.59 20.18
CA LEU A 202 25.02 42.51 21.64
C LEU A 202 26.08 41.63 22.33
N VAL A 203 26.85 40.84 21.58
CA VAL A 203 27.90 39.93 22.10
C VAL A 203 29.32 40.52 21.92
N LEU A 204 29.46 41.67 21.28
CA LEU A 204 30.68 42.44 21.18
C LEU A 204 30.72 43.56 22.24
#